data_bc909327274136743a406facc1dc3659
#
_entry.id   bc909327274136743a406facc1dc3659
#
_cell.length_a   1.000
_cell.length_b   1.000
_cell.length_c   1.000
_cell.angle_alpha   90.00
_cell.angle_beta   90.00
_cell.angle_gamma   90.00
#
_symmetry.space_group_name_H-M   'P 1'
#
loop_
_entity.id
_entity.type
_entity.pdbx_description
1 polymer ?
#
loop_
_entity_poly.entity_id
_entity_poly.type
_entity_poly.pdbx_seq_one_letter_code
_entity_poly.pdbx_strand_id
1 'polypeptide(L)'
;MDILLRRVYMNRQRLSNSTFVLTAMVVIEFIFIFYLETIATTSALTAKVFGLTTSQLSDPTVQLLFRNQGIYNLAIAIILLYALFISRHKKDIITIMLIFIIVVAVYGGYSSDWMIAVKQGSLPLVVLISLSIKCK
;
A
#
# COMPACT_ATOMS: atom_id res chain seq x y z
N MET A 1 25.50 -17.67 13.16
CA MET A 1 24.49 -18.29 12.26
C MET A 1 25.23 -19.03 11.16
N ASP A 2 24.96 -20.31 11.00
CA ASP A 2 25.64 -21.20 10.04
C ASP A 2 25.46 -20.68 8.60
N ILE A 3 26.51 -20.83 7.75
CA ILE A 3 26.51 -20.40 6.34
C ILE A 3 25.35 -21.04 5.57
N LEU A 4 25.01 -22.29 5.87
CA LEU A 4 23.91 -23.03 5.28
C LEU A 4 22.55 -22.39 5.66
N LEU A 5 22.32 -22.08 6.92
CA LEU A 5 21.10 -21.41 7.40
C LEU A 5 20.94 -20.03 6.77
N ARG A 6 22.02 -19.28 6.67
CA ARG A 6 22.01 -17.97 5.99
C ARG A 6 21.65 -18.08 4.51
N ARG A 7 22.20 -19.07 3.80
CA ARG A 7 21.90 -19.32 2.38
C ARG A 7 20.43 -19.70 2.17
N VAL A 8 19.89 -20.59 3.01
CA VAL A 8 18.49 -21.01 2.98
C VAL A 8 17.56 -19.82 3.26
N TYR A 9 17.88 -19.02 4.27
CA TYR A 9 17.09 -17.85 4.61
C TYR A 9 17.09 -16.82 3.47
N MET A 10 18.23 -16.49 2.91
CA MET A 10 18.34 -15.54 1.78
C MET A 10 17.60 -16.03 0.54
N ASN A 11 17.57 -17.35 0.30
CA ASN A 11 16.80 -17.91 -0.82
C ASN A 11 15.28 -17.78 -0.59
N ARG A 12 14.81 -17.90 0.65
CA ARG A 12 13.39 -17.66 1.03
C ARG A 12 12.93 -16.22 0.78
N GLN A 13 13.85 -15.24 0.82
CA GLN A 13 13.54 -13.82 0.60
C GLN A 13 13.49 -13.43 -0.88
N ARG A 14 13.77 -14.35 -1.82
CA ARG A 14 13.66 -14.07 -3.26
C ARG A 14 12.20 -13.91 -3.66
N LEU A 15 11.91 -12.78 -4.32
CA LEU A 15 10.62 -12.51 -4.93
C LEU A 15 10.59 -13.12 -6.34
N SER A 16 9.44 -13.61 -6.76
CA SER A 16 9.22 -13.89 -8.18
C SER A 16 9.02 -12.59 -8.96
N ASN A 17 9.27 -12.62 -10.27
CA ASN A 17 9.08 -11.45 -11.12
C ASN A 17 7.64 -10.92 -11.04
N SER A 18 6.63 -11.81 -11.04
CA SER A 18 5.24 -11.41 -10.88
C SER A 18 4.96 -10.75 -9.53
N THR A 19 5.46 -11.31 -8.43
CA THR A 19 5.30 -10.69 -7.11
C THR A 19 6.01 -9.34 -7.02
N PHE A 20 7.18 -9.21 -7.63
CA PHE A 20 7.90 -7.93 -7.71
C PHE A 20 7.06 -6.87 -8.46
N VAL A 21 6.54 -7.21 -9.65
CA VAL A 21 5.72 -6.29 -10.45
C VAL A 21 4.45 -5.90 -9.72
N LEU A 22 3.74 -6.87 -9.13
CA LEU A 22 2.53 -6.61 -8.37
C LEU A 22 2.78 -5.71 -7.16
N THR A 23 3.90 -5.93 -6.43
CA THR A 23 4.26 -5.05 -5.31
C THR A 23 4.62 -3.64 -5.80
N ALA A 24 5.29 -3.52 -6.95
CA ALA A 24 5.56 -2.21 -7.55
C ALA A 24 4.26 -1.49 -7.95
N MET A 25 3.23 -2.21 -8.40
CA MET A 25 1.91 -1.63 -8.65
C MET A 25 1.26 -1.09 -7.37
N VAL A 26 1.38 -1.80 -6.23
CA VAL A 26 0.93 -1.28 -4.93
C VAL A 26 1.68 0.02 -4.57
N VAL A 27 2.98 0.09 -4.80
CA VAL A 27 3.75 1.33 -4.58
C VAL A 27 3.19 2.49 -5.42
N ILE A 28 2.94 2.26 -6.70
CA ILE A 28 2.38 3.28 -7.61
C ILE A 28 0.99 3.73 -7.13
N GLU A 29 0.14 2.79 -6.69
CA GLU A 29 -1.18 3.09 -6.13
C GLU A 29 -1.06 4.02 -4.92
N PHE A 30 -0.19 3.72 -3.96
CA PHE A 30 -0.02 4.53 -2.75
C PHE A 30 0.63 5.90 -3.02
N ILE A 31 1.53 6.01 -4.00
CA ILE A 31 2.04 7.30 -4.48
C ILE A 31 0.91 8.12 -5.11
N PHE A 32 0.04 7.49 -5.89
CA PHE A 32 -1.10 8.16 -6.51
C PHE A 32 -2.10 8.66 -5.45
N ILE A 33 -2.41 7.84 -4.43
CA ILE A 33 -3.27 8.25 -3.32
C ILE A 33 -2.64 9.44 -2.56
N PHE A 34 -1.34 9.37 -2.24
CA PHE A 34 -0.60 10.49 -1.65
C PHE A 34 -0.76 11.78 -2.48
N TYR A 35 -0.61 11.69 -3.80
CA TYR A 35 -0.77 12.84 -4.68
C TYR A 35 -2.17 13.44 -4.57
N LEU A 36 -3.21 12.61 -4.61
CA LEU A 36 -4.59 13.07 -4.49
C LEU A 36 -4.88 13.71 -3.13
N GLU A 37 -4.42 13.09 -2.06
CA GLU A 37 -4.73 13.54 -0.69
C GLU A 37 -3.90 14.73 -0.24
N THR A 38 -2.65 14.86 -0.72
CA THR A 38 -1.72 15.89 -0.22
C THR A 38 -1.54 17.05 -1.19
N ILE A 39 -1.42 16.76 -2.50
CA ILE A 39 -1.10 17.76 -3.53
C ILE A 39 -2.37 18.27 -4.20
N ALA A 40 -3.24 17.35 -4.65
CA ALA A 40 -4.43 17.64 -5.42
C ALA A 40 -5.73 17.52 -4.59
N THR A 41 -5.70 17.82 -3.29
CA THR A 41 -6.76 17.57 -2.31
C THR A 41 -8.13 18.06 -2.76
N THR A 42 -8.23 19.27 -3.33
CA THR A 42 -9.50 19.90 -3.75
C THR A 42 -9.84 19.67 -5.22
N SER A 43 -9.13 18.80 -5.91
CA SER A 43 -9.34 18.56 -7.34
C SER A 43 -10.64 17.77 -7.61
N ALA A 44 -11.21 17.96 -8.80
CA ALA A 44 -12.37 17.18 -9.26
C ALA A 44 -12.06 15.67 -9.33
N LEU A 45 -10.79 15.31 -9.60
CA LEU A 45 -10.34 13.91 -9.61
C LEU A 45 -10.39 13.32 -8.19
N THR A 46 -9.88 14.05 -7.20
CA THR A 46 -9.95 13.65 -5.78
C THR A 46 -11.39 13.49 -5.33
N ALA A 47 -12.25 14.45 -5.65
CA ALA A 47 -13.69 14.36 -5.36
C ALA A 47 -14.30 13.08 -5.93
N LYS A 48 -14.02 12.76 -7.20
CA LYS A 48 -14.53 11.56 -7.87
C LYS A 48 -13.98 10.26 -7.26
N VAL A 49 -12.68 10.21 -6.94
CA VAL A 49 -12.03 9.00 -6.41
C VAL A 49 -12.55 8.65 -5.01
N PHE A 50 -12.74 9.67 -4.16
CA PHE A 50 -13.18 9.49 -2.77
C PHE A 50 -14.70 9.60 -2.57
N GLY A 51 -15.47 9.86 -3.64
CA GLY A 51 -16.93 9.99 -3.56
C GLY A 51 -17.39 11.23 -2.78
N LEU A 52 -16.59 12.30 -2.76
CA LEU A 52 -16.85 13.55 -2.07
C LEU A 52 -17.19 14.67 -3.06
N THR A 53 -17.84 15.73 -2.56
CA THR A 53 -18.03 16.95 -3.33
C THR A 53 -16.82 17.87 -3.20
N THR A 54 -16.60 18.73 -4.17
CA THR A 54 -15.57 19.78 -4.10
C THR A 54 -15.79 20.73 -2.92
N SER A 55 -17.03 20.98 -2.55
CA SER A 55 -17.38 21.77 -1.35
C SER A 55 -16.89 21.10 -0.06
N GLN A 56 -17.10 19.79 0.10
CA GLN A 56 -16.60 19.02 1.25
C GLN A 56 -15.06 19.04 1.30
N LEU A 57 -14.40 18.88 0.15
CA LEU A 57 -12.94 18.93 0.07
C LEU A 57 -12.37 20.34 0.30
N SER A 58 -13.19 21.38 0.22
CA SER A 58 -12.78 22.76 0.51
C SER A 58 -12.82 23.10 1.99
N ASP A 59 -13.42 22.23 2.83
CA ASP A 59 -13.39 22.40 4.29
C ASP A 59 -11.95 22.29 4.81
N PRO A 60 -11.45 23.27 5.61
CA PRO A 60 -10.09 23.27 6.11
C PRO A 60 -9.75 22.04 6.96
N THR A 61 -10.71 21.52 7.73
CA THR A 61 -10.52 20.34 8.58
C THR A 61 -10.34 19.08 7.71
N VAL A 62 -11.19 18.95 6.67
CA VAL A 62 -11.09 17.84 5.71
C VAL A 62 -9.75 17.89 4.99
N GLN A 63 -9.32 19.06 4.51
CA GLN A 63 -8.01 19.21 3.87
C GLN A 63 -6.85 18.82 4.79
N LEU A 64 -6.91 19.23 6.07
CA LEU A 64 -5.88 18.86 7.05
C LEU A 64 -5.81 17.35 7.24
N LEU A 65 -6.95 16.68 7.39
CA LEU A 65 -7.03 15.23 7.56
C LEU A 65 -6.54 14.49 6.31
N PHE A 66 -6.94 14.92 5.13
CA PHE A 66 -6.50 14.35 3.86
C PHE A 66 -4.98 14.46 3.69
N ARG A 67 -4.41 15.65 3.90
CA ARG A 67 -2.95 15.85 3.77
C ARG A 67 -2.18 15.00 4.75
N ASN A 68 -2.67 14.86 5.98
CA ASN A 68 -2.05 14.00 6.97
C ASN A 68 -2.12 12.51 6.55
N GLN A 69 -3.28 12.07 6.06
CA GLN A 69 -3.46 10.71 5.54
C GLN A 69 -2.56 10.43 4.33
N GLY A 70 -2.42 11.38 3.43
CA GLY A 70 -1.53 11.25 2.26
C GLY A 70 -0.07 11.02 2.66
N ILE A 71 0.42 11.67 3.71
CA ILE A 71 1.79 11.42 4.21
C ILE A 71 1.96 9.98 4.71
N TYR A 72 0.95 9.40 5.38
CA TYR A 72 0.99 7.98 5.75
C TYR A 72 1.05 7.07 4.52
N ASN A 73 0.30 7.39 3.48
CA ASN A 73 0.32 6.64 2.22
C ASN A 73 1.68 6.74 1.51
N LEU A 74 2.32 7.90 1.53
CA LEU A 74 3.69 8.06 1.04
C LEU A 74 4.69 7.22 1.84
N ALA A 75 4.57 7.20 3.17
CA ALA A 75 5.43 6.40 4.03
C ALA A 75 5.31 4.89 3.72
N ILE A 76 4.09 4.40 3.48
CA ILE A 76 3.85 3.02 3.04
C ILE A 76 4.59 2.74 1.72
N ALA A 77 4.46 3.62 0.72
CA ALA A 77 5.15 3.48 -0.56
C ALA A 77 6.67 3.45 -0.39
N ILE A 78 7.24 4.31 0.45
CA ILE A 78 8.69 4.36 0.73
C ILE A 78 9.16 3.05 1.38
N ILE A 79 8.42 2.51 2.36
CA ILE A 79 8.77 1.25 3.03
C ILE A 79 8.75 0.08 2.03
N LEU A 80 7.75 0.04 1.15
CA LEU A 80 7.67 -0.99 0.10
C LEU A 80 8.80 -0.85 -0.93
N LEU A 81 9.17 0.37 -1.33
CA LEU A 81 10.34 0.62 -2.19
C LEU A 81 11.64 0.17 -1.52
N TYR A 82 11.82 0.51 -0.25
CA TYR A 82 12.97 0.02 0.52
C TYR A 82 13.02 -1.51 0.54
N ALA A 83 11.87 -2.16 0.77
CA ALA A 83 11.79 -3.62 0.76
C ALA A 83 12.14 -4.20 -0.61
N LEU A 84 11.64 -3.62 -1.71
CA LEU A 84 11.89 -4.12 -3.07
C LEU A 84 13.36 -4.02 -3.50
N PHE A 85 14.03 -2.91 -3.19
CA PHE A 85 15.32 -2.61 -3.79
C PHE A 85 16.50 -2.76 -2.83
N ILE A 86 16.31 -2.49 -1.54
CA ILE A 86 17.42 -2.35 -0.58
C ILE A 86 17.45 -3.49 0.43
N SER A 87 16.30 -3.88 0.99
CA SER A 87 16.25 -4.82 2.10
C SER A 87 16.68 -6.24 1.72
N ARG A 88 17.34 -6.92 2.66
CA ARG A 88 17.58 -8.36 2.61
C ARG A 88 16.38 -9.19 3.10
N HIS A 89 15.45 -8.57 3.81
CA HIS A 89 14.23 -9.15 4.39
C HIS A 89 12.98 -8.79 3.57
N LYS A 90 13.09 -8.87 2.24
CA LYS A 90 12.06 -8.38 1.30
C LYS A 90 10.68 -8.94 1.58
N LYS A 91 10.57 -10.27 1.65
CA LYS A 91 9.27 -10.95 1.85
C LYS A 91 8.65 -10.60 3.19
N ASP A 92 9.44 -10.57 4.26
CA ASP A 92 8.94 -10.32 5.60
C ASP A 92 8.35 -8.90 5.69
N ILE A 93 9.09 -7.89 5.20
CA ILE A 93 8.63 -6.50 5.22
C ILE A 93 7.40 -6.33 4.33
N ILE A 94 7.43 -6.85 3.10
CA ILE A 94 6.29 -6.76 2.18
C ILE A 94 5.07 -7.44 2.80
N THR A 95 5.20 -8.63 3.36
CA THR A 95 4.09 -9.36 3.99
C THR A 95 3.45 -8.56 5.13
N ILE A 96 4.27 -8.01 6.04
CA ILE A 96 3.76 -7.20 7.15
C ILE A 96 3.05 -5.95 6.63
N MET A 97 3.63 -5.27 5.65
CA MET A 97 3.02 -4.07 5.05
C MET A 97 1.71 -4.38 4.33
N LEU A 98 1.63 -5.49 3.58
CA LEU A 98 0.39 -5.89 2.92
C LEU A 98 -0.72 -6.23 3.93
N ILE A 99 -0.39 -6.94 5.01
CA ILE A 99 -1.35 -7.21 6.09
C ILE A 99 -1.83 -5.90 6.71
N PHE A 100 -0.92 -4.98 7.01
CA PHE A 100 -1.25 -3.66 7.54
C PHE A 100 -2.22 -2.91 6.60
N ILE A 101 -1.92 -2.84 5.30
CA ILE A 101 -2.75 -2.18 4.29
C ILE A 101 -4.15 -2.81 4.25
N ILE A 102 -4.24 -4.15 4.22
CA ILE A 102 -5.52 -4.86 4.17
C ILE A 102 -6.36 -4.56 5.42
N VAL A 103 -5.77 -4.59 6.61
CA VAL A 103 -6.47 -4.28 7.86
C VAL A 103 -7.02 -2.85 7.83
N VAL A 104 -6.20 -1.88 7.41
CA VAL A 104 -6.63 -0.47 7.31
C VAL A 104 -7.72 -0.31 6.25
N ALA A 105 -7.59 -0.95 5.10
CA ALA A 105 -8.58 -0.90 4.02
C ALA A 105 -9.92 -1.52 4.45
N VAL A 106 -9.91 -2.65 5.15
CA VAL A 106 -11.12 -3.29 5.69
C VAL A 106 -11.80 -2.39 6.71
N TYR A 107 -11.03 -1.79 7.63
CA TYR A 107 -11.60 -0.86 8.61
C TYR A 107 -12.15 0.39 7.94
N GLY A 108 -11.47 0.95 6.96
CA GLY A 108 -11.96 2.08 6.16
C GLY A 108 -13.25 1.74 5.42
N GLY A 109 -13.36 0.54 4.87
CA GLY A 109 -14.58 0.04 4.25
C GLY A 109 -15.76 -0.10 5.24
N TYR A 110 -15.48 -0.54 6.45
CA TYR A 110 -16.49 -0.67 7.51
C TYR A 110 -16.94 0.70 8.05
N SER A 111 -16.02 1.62 8.27
CA SER A 111 -16.28 2.90 8.94
C SER A 111 -16.79 4.01 8.01
N SER A 112 -16.61 3.88 6.68
CA SER A 112 -16.92 4.93 5.73
C SER A 112 -17.64 4.38 4.49
N ASP A 113 -16.91 3.81 3.53
CA ASP A 113 -17.45 3.27 2.29
C ASP A 113 -16.75 1.95 1.93
N TRP A 114 -17.51 0.87 1.78
CA TRP A 114 -17.01 -0.46 1.45
C TRP A 114 -16.14 -0.48 0.16
N MET A 115 -16.35 0.46 -0.75
CA MET A 115 -15.53 0.63 -1.94
C MET A 115 -14.06 0.96 -1.62
N ILE A 116 -13.78 1.52 -0.45
CA ILE A 116 -12.40 1.75 0.02
C ILE A 116 -11.68 0.41 0.21
N ALA A 117 -12.34 -0.55 0.87
CA ALA A 117 -11.79 -1.90 1.03
C ALA A 117 -11.47 -2.56 -0.31
N VAL A 118 -12.34 -2.40 -1.31
CA VAL A 118 -12.12 -2.94 -2.66
C VAL A 118 -10.99 -2.21 -3.37
N LYS A 119 -11.00 -0.89 -3.39
CA LYS A 119 -10.00 -0.09 -4.13
C LYS A 119 -8.59 -0.22 -3.56
N GLN A 120 -8.43 -0.16 -2.24
CA GLN A 120 -7.12 -0.17 -1.57
C GLN A 120 -6.69 -1.55 -1.08
N GLY A 121 -7.62 -2.48 -0.86
CA GLY A 121 -7.34 -3.81 -0.31
C GLY A 121 -7.15 -4.91 -1.35
N SER A 122 -7.73 -4.78 -2.54
CA SER A 122 -7.75 -5.86 -3.53
C SER A 122 -6.36 -6.19 -4.08
N LEU A 123 -5.60 -5.19 -4.52
CA LEU A 123 -4.26 -5.41 -5.07
C LEU A 123 -3.28 -5.92 -4.01
N PRO A 124 -3.20 -5.36 -2.78
CA PRO A 124 -2.44 -5.93 -1.67
C PRO A 124 -2.79 -7.39 -1.36
N LEU A 125 -4.07 -7.75 -1.41
CA LEU A 125 -4.51 -9.14 -1.21
C LEU A 125 -3.97 -10.07 -2.30
N VAL A 126 -4.03 -9.67 -3.56
CA VAL A 126 -3.47 -10.44 -4.69
C VAL A 126 -1.96 -10.65 -4.52
N VAL A 127 -1.23 -9.62 -4.07
CA VAL A 127 0.21 -9.74 -3.79
C VAL A 127 0.47 -10.71 -2.65
N LEU A 128 -0.30 -10.65 -1.58
CA LEU A 128 -0.16 -11.53 -0.42
C LEU A 128 -0.41 -13.00 -0.81
N ILE A 129 -1.42 -13.27 -1.62
CA ILE A 129 -1.67 -14.60 -2.19
C ILE A 129 -0.50 -15.05 -3.05
N SER A 130 0.03 -14.18 -3.92
CA SER A 130 1.19 -14.47 -4.77
C SER A 130 2.44 -14.84 -3.96
N LEU A 131 2.65 -14.20 -2.80
CA LEU A 131 3.73 -14.53 -1.87
C LEU A 131 3.56 -15.91 -1.24
N SER A 132 2.30 -16.29 -0.91
CA SER A 132 1.98 -17.54 -0.24
C SER A 132 2.11 -18.76 -1.16
N ILE A 133 1.69 -18.65 -2.43
CA ILE A 133 1.69 -19.75 -3.40
C ILE A 133 3.12 -20.19 -3.77
N LYS A 134 4.09 -19.29 -3.77
CA LYS A 134 5.47 -19.55 -4.20
C LYS A 134 6.43 -19.90 -3.05
N CYS A 135 5.91 -20.17 -1.87
CA CYS A 135 6.66 -20.73 -0.74
C CYS A 135 6.75 -22.28 -0.76
N LYS A 136 6.30 -22.95 -1.86
CA LYS A 136 6.46 -24.40 -2.05
C LYS A 136 7.69 -24.74 -2.87
#